data_4b3fe3635088496ba88beb686a295379
#
_entry.id   4b3fe3635088496ba88beb686a295379
#
_cell.length_a   1.000
_cell.length_b   1.000
_cell.length_c   1.000
_cell.angle_alpha   90.00
_cell.angle_beta   90.00
_cell.angle_gamma   90.00
#
_symmetry.space_group_name_H-M   'P 1'
#
loop_
_entity.id
_entity.type
_entity.pdbx_description
1 polymer ?
#
loop_
_entity_poly.entity_id
_entity_poly.type
_entity_poly.pdbx_seq_one_letter_code
_entity_poly.pdbx_strand_id
1 'polypeptide(L)'
;MTIRRFAVSALFFLSAVCAAAFAAGVAGKWTAAIDTQIGEQNYTYDFRVDSEKLTGTAKSQFGETQIAEGSVRGDEISFVENLNFQDQMLRIVYKGKISGDEIKFSRQVGDVASEDFVARRAK
;
A
#
# COMPACT_ATOMS: atom_id res chain seq x y z
N MET A 1 40.58 21.86 7.67
CA MET A 1 40.23 21.42 6.32
C MET A 1 39.62 20.01 6.35
N THR A 2 40.14 19.10 7.12
CA THR A 2 39.63 17.72 7.23
C THR A 2 38.23 17.66 7.80
N ILE A 3 37.85 18.58 8.68
CA ILE A 3 36.55 18.61 9.36
C ILE A 3 35.41 18.86 8.36
N ARG A 4 35.59 19.66 7.33
CA ARG A 4 34.57 19.96 6.34
C ARG A 4 34.16 18.74 5.52
N ARG A 5 35.09 17.83 5.24
CA ARG A 5 34.80 16.60 4.49
C ARG A 5 33.94 15.64 5.24
N PHE A 6 34.12 15.56 6.57
CA PHE A 6 33.29 14.69 7.43
C PHE A 6 31.84 15.16 7.49
N ALA A 7 31.61 16.47 7.53
CA ALA A 7 30.26 17.03 7.57
C ALA A 7 29.45 16.70 6.30
N VAL A 8 30.09 16.76 5.13
CA VAL A 8 29.44 16.44 3.87
C VAL A 8 29.09 14.97 3.78
N SER A 9 29.97 14.09 4.26
CA SER A 9 29.71 12.65 4.26
C SER A 9 28.54 12.29 5.16
N ALA A 10 28.40 12.93 6.30
CA ALA A 10 27.30 12.69 7.24
C ALA A 10 25.94 13.06 6.62
N LEU A 11 25.87 14.16 5.88
CA LEU A 11 24.65 14.60 5.21
C LEU A 11 24.20 13.61 4.14
N PHE A 12 25.13 13.09 3.36
CA PHE A 12 24.82 12.12 2.31
C PHE A 12 24.26 10.82 2.90
N PHE A 13 24.83 10.37 4.00
CA PHE A 13 24.39 9.14 4.69
C PHE A 13 22.98 9.29 5.22
N LEU A 14 22.61 10.44 5.78
CA LEU A 14 21.28 10.73 6.31
C LEU A 14 20.22 10.66 5.22
N SER A 15 20.53 11.12 4.01
CA SER A 15 19.62 11.08 2.88
C SER A 15 19.26 9.64 2.48
N ALA A 16 20.21 8.72 2.51
CA ALA A 16 19.98 7.31 2.20
C ALA A 16 19.06 6.64 3.22
N VAL A 17 19.19 6.97 4.50
CA VAL A 17 18.34 6.42 5.56
C VAL A 17 16.88 6.85 5.38
N CYS A 18 16.62 8.09 4.97
CA CYS A 18 15.26 8.58 4.73
C CYS A 18 14.57 7.83 3.59
N ALA A 19 15.27 7.50 2.52
CA ALA A 19 14.70 6.75 1.40
C ALA A 19 14.28 5.33 1.82
N ALA A 20 15.09 4.66 2.64
CA ALA A 20 14.77 3.34 3.14
C ALA A 20 13.55 3.34 4.05
N ALA A 21 13.30 4.43 4.80
CA ALA A 21 12.18 4.54 5.72
C ALA A 21 10.83 4.52 5.00
N PHE A 22 10.70 5.07 3.78
CA PHE A 22 9.44 5.05 3.03
C PHE A 22 9.03 3.64 2.65
N ALA A 23 9.96 2.84 2.14
CA ALA A 23 9.66 1.46 1.75
C ALA A 23 9.24 0.63 2.98
N ALA A 24 9.96 0.79 4.10
CA ALA A 24 9.65 0.08 5.34
C ALA A 24 8.31 0.53 5.94
N GLY A 25 7.91 1.79 5.70
CA GLY A 25 6.68 2.35 6.26
C GLY A 25 5.40 1.69 5.75
N VAL A 26 5.43 1.03 4.59
CA VAL A 26 4.27 0.33 4.04
C VAL A 26 4.01 -0.99 4.75
N ALA A 27 5.05 -1.66 5.25
CA ALA A 27 4.90 -2.96 5.89
C ALA A 27 4.02 -2.87 7.14
N GLY A 28 3.21 -3.90 7.37
CA GLY A 28 2.34 -3.99 8.54
C GLY A 28 0.87 -4.07 8.16
N LYS A 29 0.03 -3.86 9.16
CA LYS A 29 -1.43 -3.97 9.00
C LYS A 29 -2.07 -2.61 8.82
N TRP A 30 -3.02 -2.57 7.89
CA TRP A 30 -3.78 -1.36 7.56
C TRP A 30 -5.26 -1.70 7.53
N THR A 31 -6.11 -0.76 7.89
CA THR A 31 -7.56 -0.91 7.81
C THR A 31 -8.16 0.18 6.95
N ALA A 32 -9.28 -0.14 6.30
CA ALA A 32 -9.99 0.80 5.48
C ALA A 32 -11.49 0.51 5.49
N ALA A 33 -12.30 1.55 5.48
CA ALA A 33 -13.73 1.46 5.23
C ALA A 33 -13.97 2.06 3.86
N ILE A 34 -14.50 1.26 2.94
CA ILE A 34 -14.65 1.65 1.56
C ILE A 34 -16.13 1.69 1.21
N ASP A 35 -16.60 2.85 0.75
CA ASP A 35 -17.98 2.97 0.27
C ASP A 35 -18.07 2.43 -1.15
N THR A 36 -18.91 1.41 -1.32
CA THR A 36 -19.11 0.77 -2.61
C THR A 36 -20.59 0.78 -3.00
N GLN A 37 -20.87 0.36 -4.23
CA GLN A 37 -22.24 0.28 -4.73
C GLN A 37 -23.11 -0.70 -3.93
N ILE A 38 -22.48 -1.64 -3.24
CA ILE A 38 -23.19 -2.64 -2.43
C ILE A 38 -23.06 -2.35 -0.93
N GLY A 39 -22.68 -1.12 -0.55
CA GLY A 39 -22.55 -0.70 0.82
C GLY A 39 -21.09 -0.56 1.26
N GLU A 40 -20.90 -0.27 2.55
CA GLU A 40 -19.57 -0.11 3.12
C GLU A 40 -18.88 -1.45 3.28
N GLN A 41 -17.63 -1.52 2.81
CA GLN A 41 -16.79 -2.69 2.94
C GLN A 41 -15.64 -2.38 3.89
N ASN A 42 -15.45 -3.22 4.89
CA ASN A 42 -14.33 -3.08 5.82
C ASN A 42 -13.21 -4.03 5.41
N TYR A 43 -12.06 -3.45 5.12
CA TYR A 43 -10.89 -4.20 4.67
C TYR A 43 -9.78 -4.12 5.71
N THR A 44 -9.03 -5.21 5.83
CA THR A 44 -7.74 -5.25 6.53
C THR A 44 -6.70 -5.72 5.52
N TYR A 45 -5.62 -4.96 5.41
CA TYR A 45 -4.49 -5.31 4.56
C TYR A 45 -3.31 -5.63 5.44
N ASP A 46 -2.61 -6.71 5.12
CA ASP A 46 -1.36 -7.06 5.78
C ASP A 46 -0.27 -7.06 4.72
N PHE A 47 0.62 -6.06 4.78
CA PHE A 47 1.61 -5.83 3.75
C PHE A 47 3.00 -6.23 4.21
N ARG A 48 3.76 -6.81 3.30
CA ARG A 48 5.18 -7.11 3.44
C ARG A 48 5.93 -6.51 2.27
N VAL A 49 7.08 -5.93 2.56
CA VAL A 49 7.89 -5.26 1.54
C VAL A 49 9.25 -5.95 1.48
N ASP A 50 9.65 -6.33 0.28
CA ASP A 50 10.98 -6.83 0.00
C ASP A 50 11.53 -6.04 -1.17
N SER A 51 12.44 -5.09 -0.88
CA SER A 51 12.95 -4.13 -1.85
C SER A 51 11.80 -3.31 -2.44
N GLU A 52 11.51 -3.44 -3.74
CA GLU A 52 10.38 -2.77 -4.38
C GLU A 52 9.16 -3.68 -4.55
N LYS A 53 9.24 -4.89 -4.05
CA LYS A 53 8.14 -5.85 -4.19
C LYS A 53 7.22 -5.80 -2.98
N LEU A 54 5.93 -5.66 -3.24
CA LEU A 54 4.89 -5.67 -2.23
C LEU A 54 4.14 -7.00 -2.29
N THR A 55 4.02 -7.66 -1.14
CA THR A 55 3.23 -8.88 -1.00
C THR A 55 2.32 -8.74 0.21
N GLY A 56 1.39 -9.65 0.37
CA GLY A 56 0.51 -9.67 1.53
C GLY A 56 -0.88 -10.13 1.19
N THR A 57 -1.82 -9.75 2.06
CA THR A 57 -3.22 -10.19 1.96
C THR A 57 -4.18 -9.04 2.09
N ALA A 58 -5.34 -9.18 1.46
CA ALA A 58 -6.49 -8.29 1.60
C ALA A 58 -7.64 -9.12 2.17
N LYS A 59 -8.19 -8.71 3.30
CA LYS A 59 -9.25 -9.42 3.99
C LYS A 59 -10.49 -8.53 4.11
N SER A 60 -11.64 -9.08 3.72
CA SER A 60 -12.93 -8.41 3.84
C SER A 60 -13.98 -9.42 4.25
N GLN A 61 -15.24 -9.01 4.28
CA GLN A 61 -16.35 -9.91 4.55
C GLN A 61 -16.50 -10.99 3.47
N PHE A 62 -15.92 -10.81 2.30
CA PHE A 62 -15.93 -11.78 1.21
C PHE A 62 -14.81 -12.81 1.30
N GLY A 63 -13.92 -12.68 2.29
CA GLY A 63 -12.83 -13.61 2.50
C GLY A 63 -11.46 -12.93 2.43
N GLU A 64 -10.44 -13.75 2.37
CA GLU A 64 -9.06 -13.31 2.34
C GLU A 64 -8.42 -13.69 1.02
N THR A 65 -7.74 -12.74 0.41
CA THR A 65 -7.10 -12.90 -0.90
C THR A 65 -5.65 -12.43 -0.81
N GLN A 66 -4.75 -13.18 -1.43
CA GLN A 66 -3.37 -12.71 -1.58
C GLN A 66 -3.34 -11.64 -2.65
N ILE A 67 -2.62 -10.54 -2.38
CA ILE A 67 -2.44 -9.51 -3.39
C ILE A 67 -1.46 -9.99 -4.47
N ALA A 68 -1.62 -9.45 -5.67
CA ALA A 68 -0.80 -9.81 -6.81
C ALA A 68 -0.20 -8.55 -7.43
N GLU A 69 0.87 -8.70 -8.19
CA GLU A 69 1.49 -7.63 -8.95
C GLU A 69 1.83 -6.41 -8.08
N GLY A 70 2.25 -6.66 -6.85
CA GLY A 70 2.51 -5.59 -5.88
C GLY A 70 3.86 -4.93 -6.09
N SER A 71 3.87 -3.60 -6.00
CA SER A 71 5.11 -2.84 -6.05
C SER A 71 5.05 -1.61 -5.16
N VAL A 72 6.23 -1.20 -4.67
CA VAL A 72 6.42 0.03 -3.88
C VAL A 72 7.58 0.79 -4.51
N ARG A 73 7.33 2.05 -4.85
CA ARG A 73 8.37 2.95 -5.36
C ARG A 73 8.28 4.28 -4.64
N GLY A 74 9.22 4.52 -3.72
CA GLY A 74 9.15 5.69 -2.87
C GLY A 74 7.88 5.68 -2.04
N ASP A 75 7.00 6.65 -2.22
CA ASP A 75 5.72 6.75 -1.54
C ASP A 75 4.55 6.18 -2.35
N GLU A 76 4.79 5.61 -3.52
CA GLU A 76 3.75 5.08 -4.39
C GLU A 76 3.64 3.57 -4.26
N ILE A 77 2.40 3.09 -4.16
CA ILE A 77 2.06 1.69 -3.95
C ILE A 77 1.08 1.28 -5.04
N SER A 78 1.28 0.09 -5.60
CA SER A 78 0.29 -0.50 -6.51
C SER A 78 0.20 -2.00 -6.29
N PHE A 79 -1.00 -2.54 -6.45
CA PHE A 79 -1.21 -3.99 -6.41
C PHE A 79 -2.56 -4.33 -7.01
N VAL A 80 -2.81 -5.63 -7.15
CA VAL A 80 -4.04 -6.17 -7.70
C VAL A 80 -4.64 -7.13 -6.69
N GLU A 81 -5.95 -7.03 -6.49
CA GLU A 81 -6.74 -8.00 -5.75
C GLU A 81 -7.66 -8.71 -6.72
N ASN A 82 -7.57 -10.04 -6.81
CA ASN A 82 -8.49 -10.84 -7.60
C ASN A 82 -9.57 -11.39 -6.66
N LEU A 83 -10.71 -10.73 -6.63
CA LEU A 83 -11.80 -11.04 -5.71
C LEU A 83 -12.82 -11.95 -6.37
N ASN A 84 -13.13 -13.07 -5.72
CA ASN A 84 -14.23 -13.93 -6.16
C ASN A 84 -15.52 -13.39 -5.55
N PHE A 85 -16.39 -12.87 -6.39
CA PHE A 85 -17.67 -12.30 -5.99
C PHE A 85 -18.77 -12.97 -6.80
N GLN A 86 -19.64 -13.73 -6.11
CA GLN A 86 -20.77 -14.43 -6.75
C GLN A 86 -20.32 -15.29 -7.95
N ASP A 87 -19.27 -16.09 -7.73
CA ASP A 87 -18.67 -16.98 -8.74
C ASP A 87 -18.05 -16.26 -9.93
N GLN A 88 -17.87 -14.94 -9.83
CA GLN A 88 -17.14 -14.16 -10.82
C GLN A 88 -15.86 -13.62 -10.24
N MET A 89 -14.78 -13.70 -11.00
CA MET A 89 -13.49 -13.15 -10.58
C MET A 89 -13.43 -11.69 -10.99
N LEU A 90 -13.35 -10.80 -10.01
CA LEU A 90 -13.18 -9.38 -10.23
C LEU A 90 -11.71 -9.01 -10.06
N ARG A 91 -11.14 -8.37 -11.07
CA ARG A 91 -9.79 -7.84 -10.97
C ARG A 91 -9.86 -6.40 -10.46
N ILE A 92 -9.31 -6.17 -9.29
CA ILE A 92 -9.32 -4.86 -8.65
C ILE A 92 -7.89 -4.33 -8.64
N VAL A 93 -7.67 -3.21 -9.31
CA VAL A 93 -6.35 -2.57 -9.40
C VAL A 93 -6.29 -1.41 -8.42
N TYR A 94 -5.30 -1.45 -7.53
CA TYR A 94 -5.09 -0.43 -6.50
C TYR A 94 -3.88 0.42 -6.85
N LYS A 95 -4.01 1.72 -6.64
CA LYS A 95 -2.90 2.66 -6.65
C LYS A 95 -3.01 3.55 -5.43
N GLY A 96 -1.91 3.72 -4.71
CA GLY A 96 -1.94 4.47 -3.47
C GLY A 96 -0.68 5.29 -3.26
N LYS A 97 -0.80 6.24 -2.35
CA LYS A 97 0.31 7.08 -1.91
C LYS A 97 0.35 7.10 -0.40
N ILE A 98 1.46 6.68 0.18
CA ILE A 98 1.64 6.64 1.62
C ILE A 98 2.09 8.00 2.15
N SER A 99 1.52 8.39 3.28
CA SER A 99 1.92 9.57 4.03
C SER A 99 1.74 9.28 5.51
N GLY A 100 2.85 9.00 6.21
CA GLY A 100 2.80 8.63 7.63
C GLY A 100 1.99 7.36 7.88
N ASP A 101 0.91 7.50 8.64
CA ASP A 101 0.03 6.38 9.01
C ASP A 101 -1.20 6.25 8.12
N GLU A 102 -1.19 6.91 6.97
CA GLU A 102 -2.29 6.87 6.02
C GLU A 102 -1.78 6.50 4.62
N ILE A 103 -2.62 5.78 3.89
CA ILE A 103 -2.42 5.56 2.45
C ILE A 103 -3.68 6.02 1.73
N LYS A 104 -3.52 6.97 0.83
CA LYS A 104 -4.63 7.41 -0.03
C LYS A 104 -4.66 6.51 -1.25
N PHE A 105 -5.72 5.71 -1.35
CA PHE A 105 -5.90 4.74 -2.42
C PHE A 105 -6.96 5.19 -3.41
N SER A 106 -6.72 4.83 -4.67
CA SER A 106 -7.73 4.77 -5.72
C SER A 106 -7.74 3.35 -6.24
N ARG A 107 -8.94 2.76 -6.39
CA ARG A 107 -9.02 1.41 -6.94
C ARG A 107 -10.05 1.34 -8.07
N GLN A 108 -9.74 0.52 -9.05
CA GLN A 108 -10.60 0.24 -10.19
C GLN A 108 -11.12 -1.18 -10.05
N VAL A 109 -12.45 -1.34 -9.92
CA VAL A 109 -13.09 -2.64 -9.75
C VAL A 109 -13.58 -3.09 -11.13
N GLY A 110 -12.79 -3.90 -11.82
CA GLY A 110 -13.09 -4.34 -13.16
C GLY A 110 -13.45 -3.15 -14.07
N ASP A 111 -14.52 -3.27 -14.81
CA ASP A 111 -15.07 -2.17 -15.63
C ASP A 111 -16.27 -1.50 -14.98
N VAL A 112 -16.54 -1.82 -13.70
CA VAL A 112 -17.80 -1.47 -13.04
C VAL A 112 -17.70 -0.19 -12.24
N ALA A 113 -16.63 -0.01 -11.47
CA ALA A 113 -16.55 1.08 -10.49
C ALA A 113 -15.12 1.55 -10.27
N SER A 114 -15.02 2.81 -9.88
CA SER A 114 -13.77 3.42 -9.41
C SER A 114 -14.05 3.99 -8.02
N GLU A 115 -13.17 3.73 -7.06
CA GLU A 115 -13.40 4.10 -5.66
C GLU A 115 -12.14 4.71 -5.07
N ASP A 116 -12.31 5.80 -4.34
CA ASP A 116 -11.21 6.45 -3.60
C ASP A 116 -11.45 6.27 -2.12
N PHE A 117 -10.40 5.96 -1.38
CA PHE A 117 -10.51 5.79 0.08
C PHE A 117 -9.16 5.95 0.75
N VAL A 118 -9.17 6.00 2.07
CA VAL A 118 -7.96 6.13 2.87
C VAL A 118 -7.83 4.90 3.75
N ALA A 119 -6.68 4.24 3.67
CA ALA A 119 -6.32 3.19 4.62
C ALA A 119 -5.51 3.81 5.75
N ARG A 120 -5.73 3.32 6.95
CA ARG A 120 -5.03 3.79 8.14
C ARG A 120 -4.29 2.63 8.79
N ARG A 121 -3.14 2.93 9.37
CA ARG A 121 -2.36 1.89 10.06
C ARG A 121 -3.18 1.34 11.23
N ALA A 122 -3.28 0.03 11.30
CA ALA A 122 -3.99 -0.66 12.39
C ALA A 122 -3.21 -0.48 13.70
N LYS A 123 -3.94 -0.25 14.77
CA LYS A 123 -3.36 -0.10 16.12
C LYS A 123 -3.25 -1.43 16.84
#